data_46507a7c163febab827bdc161ff83d76
#
_entry.id   46507a7c163febab827bdc161ff83d76
#
_cell.length_a   1.000
_cell.length_b   1.000
_cell.length_c   1.000
_cell.angle_alpha   90.00
_cell.angle_beta   90.00
_cell.angle_gamma   90.00
#
_symmetry.space_group_name_H-M   'P 1'
#
loop_
_entity.id
_entity.type
_entity.pdbx_description
1 polymer ?
#
loop_
_entity_poly.entity_id
_entity_poly.type
_entity_poly.pdbx_seq_one_letter_code
_entity_poly.pdbx_strand_id
1 'polypeptide(L)'
;MTKETRPWGWYEVITEGTRYKVKCIEVAAGSSLSLQRHTHRAEHWVVVEGTALVHVDGKKSLVIENQSTYIPVGVKHRLTNPGKIPLKIIEVQSGAYLGEDDIERFDDDYGRS
;
A
#
# COMPACT_ATOMS: atom_id res chain seq x y z
N MET A 1 -17.52 8.31 3.75
CA MET A 1 -16.06 8.25 3.68
C MET A 1 -15.56 8.99 2.48
N THR A 2 -14.37 9.57 2.58
CA THR A 2 -13.83 10.43 1.55
C THR A 2 -12.62 9.78 0.90
N LYS A 3 -12.60 9.76 -0.44
CA LYS A 3 -11.45 9.28 -1.18
C LYS A 3 -10.35 10.34 -1.19
N GLU A 4 -9.12 9.90 -0.92
CA GLU A 4 -7.94 10.75 -0.97
C GLU A 4 -7.21 10.46 -2.27
N THR A 5 -7.21 11.42 -3.20
CA THR A 5 -6.57 11.27 -4.50
C THR A 5 -5.06 11.41 -4.38
N ARG A 6 -4.33 10.55 -5.09
CA ARG A 6 -2.87 10.54 -5.17
C ARG A 6 -2.46 10.37 -6.63
N PRO A 7 -1.19 10.68 -6.99
CA PRO A 7 -0.75 10.54 -8.38
C PRO A 7 -0.95 9.15 -8.98
N TRP A 8 -0.93 8.11 -8.15
CA TRP A 8 -1.06 6.72 -8.57
C TRP A 8 -2.49 6.17 -8.50
N GLY A 9 -3.45 6.91 -7.96
CA GLY A 9 -4.82 6.45 -7.78
C GLY A 9 -5.50 7.13 -6.62
N TRP A 10 -6.09 6.34 -5.73
CA TRP A 10 -6.76 6.91 -4.55
C TRP A 10 -6.79 5.88 -3.42
N TYR A 11 -7.04 6.36 -2.21
CA TYR A 11 -7.36 5.49 -1.08
C TYR A 11 -8.48 6.09 -0.25
N GLU A 12 -9.09 5.24 0.58
CA GLU A 12 -10.20 5.61 1.45
C GLU A 12 -10.04 4.85 2.76
N VAL A 13 -10.13 5.57 3.89
CA VAL A 13 -10.10 4.94 5.20
C VAL A 13 -11.48 4.37 5.47
N ILE A 14 -11.57 3.06 5.66
CA ILE A 14 -12.84 2.37 5.89
C ILE A 14 -13.20 2.40 7.38
N THR A 15 -12.22 2.12 8.23
CA THR A 15 -12.40 2.15 9.69
C THR A 15 -11.05 2.28 10.36
N GLU A 16 -11.05 2.79 11.58
CA GLU A 16 -9.83 2.87 12.37
C GLU A 16 -10.14 2.80 13.87
N GLY A 17 -9.19 2.27 14.60
CA GLY A 17 -9.27 2.20 16.07
C GLY A 17 -7.93 2.64 16.66
N THR A 18 -7.71 2.31 17.91
CA THR A 18 -6.51 2.74 18.64
C THR A 18 -5.22 2.17 18.03
N ARG A 19 -5.27 0.93 17.55
CA ARG A 19 -4.08 0.25 17.07
C ARG A 19 -4.24 -0.33 15.68
N TYR A 20 -5.26 0.07 14.94
CA TYR A 20 -5.46 -0.41 13.58
C TYR A 20 -6.12 0.64 12.71
N LYS A 21 -5.88 0.55 11.42
CA LYS A 21 -6.54 1.35 10.38
C LYS A 21 -6.73 0.45 9.16
N VAL A 22 -7.92 0.49 8.57
CA VAL A 22 -8.24 -0.28 7.37
C VAL A 22 -8.48 0.69 6.23
N LYS A 23 -7.81 0.46 5.10
CA LYS A 23 -7.95 1.28 3.89
C LYS A 23 -8.34 0.42 2.71
N CYS A 24 -9.13 1.01 1.81
CA CYS A 24 -9.30 0.52 0.45
C CYS A 24 -8.40 1.37 -0.44
N ILE A 25 -7.55 0.73 -1.23
CA ILE A 25 -6.57 1.42 -2.09
C ILE A 25 -6.79 0.96 -3.52
N GLU A 26 -6.90 1.92 -4.44
CA GLU A 26 -6.97 1.61 -5.87
C GLU A 26 -5.77 2.23 -6.57
N VAL A 27 -5.04 1.41 -7.34
CA VAL A 27 -3.86 1.83 -8.09
C VAL A 27 -4.18 1.74 -9.57
N ALA A 28 -4.00 2.86 -10.27
CA ALA A 28 -4.25 2.91 -11.71
C ALA A 28 -3.33 1.96 -12.47
N ALA A 29 -3.81 1.47 -13.61
CA ALA A 29 -3.04 0.55 -14.44
C ALA A 29 -1.68 1.14 -14.77
N GLY A 30 -0.62 0.34 -14.58
CA GLY A 30 0.75 0.74 -14.87
C GLY A 30 1.39 1.67 -13.84
N SER A 31 0.69 2.02 -12.76
CA SER A 31 1.20 2.96 -11.75
C SER A 31 1.81 2.24 -10.56
N SER A 32 2.69 2.96 -9.85
CA SER A 32 3.36 2.46 -8.65
C SER A 32 3.29 3.50 -7.55
N LEU A 33 3.23 3.04 -6.31
CA LEU A 33 3.52 3.87 -5.16
C LEU A 33 5.03 4.03 -5.02
N SER A 34 5.48 4.90 -4.11
CA SER A 34 6.91 5.04 -3.83
C SER A 34 7.46 3.78 -3.16
N LEU A 35 8.78 3.59 -3.27
CA LEU A 35 9.48 2.66 -2.39
C LEU A 35 9.58 3.34 -1.03
N GLN A 36 9.05 2.71 0.00
CA GLN A 36 8.82 3.37 1.29
C GLN A 36 8.94 2.40 2.45
N ARG A 37 9.08 2.95 3.65
CA ARG A 37 8.97 2.18 4.88
C ARG A 37 8.24 2.98 5.95
N HIS A 38 7.71 2.25 6.95
CA HIS A 38 7.04 2.83 8.10
C HIS A 38 7.72 2.36 9.38
N THR A 39 7.90 3.27 10.32
CA THR A 39 8.65 2.99 11.55
C THR A 39 7.76 2.38 12.64
N HIS A 40 6.46 2.68 12.62
CA HIS A 40 5.58 2.38 13.74
C HIS A 40 4.46 1.38 13.43
N ARG A 41 4.35 0.94 12.18
CA ARG A 41 3.25 0.04 11.80
C ARG A 41 3.70 -1.05 10.84
N ALA A 42 3.01 -2.19 10.93
CA ALA A 42 3.05 -3.25 9.91
C ALA A 42 1.78 -3.14 9.07
N GLU A 43 1.76 -3.83 7.92
CA GLU A 43 0.62 -3.83 7.03
C GLU A 43 0.33 -5.23 6.50
N HIS A 44 -0.94 -5.51 6.25
CA HIS A 44 -1.40 -6.69 5.52
C HIS A 44 -2.17 -6.20 4.31
N TRP A 45 -1.85 -6.70 3.14
CA TRP A 45 -2.52 -6.34 1.90
C TRP A 45 -3.24 -7.54 1.32
N VAL A 46 -4.54 -7.39 1.04
CA VAL A 46 -5.35 -8.41 0.39
C VAL A 46 -5.75 -7.87 -0.97
N VAL A 47 -5.42 -8.60 -2.04
CA VAL A 47 -5.80 -8.21 -3.40
C VAL A 47 -7.24 -8.64 -3.64
N VAL A 48 -8.11 -7.67 -3.96
CA VAL A 48 -9.53 -7.95 -4.23
C VAL A 48 -9.89 -7.77 -5.70
N GLU A 49 -9.07 -7.05 -6.48
CA GLU A 49 -9.28 -6.88 -7.91
C GLU A 49 -7.94 -6.61 -8.58
N GLY A 50 -7.65 -7.30 -9.69
CA GLY A 50 -6.41 -7.10 -10.44
C GLY A 50 -5.26 -7.93 -9.90
N THR A 51 -4.04 -7.53 -10.26
CA THR A 51 -2.80 -8.22 -9.86
C THR A 51 -1.82 -7.20 -9.32
N ALA A 52 -1.21 -7.50 -8.19
CA ALA A 52 -0.22 -6.64 -7.56
C ALA A 52 1.18 -7.20 -7.77
N LEU A 53 2.12 -6.33 -8.14
CA LEU A 53 3.55 -6.63 -8.03
C LEU A 53 4.00 -6.02 -6.72
N VAL A 54 4.47 -6.86 -5.81
CA VAL A 54 4.82 -6.45 -4.47
C VAL A 54 6.33 -6.57 -4.28
N HIS A 55 6.94 -5.47 -3.84
CA HIS A 55 8.33 -5.40 -3.44
C HIS A 55 8.38 -5.39 -1.93
N VAL A 56 9.03 -6.37 -1.31
CA VAL A 56 9.21 -6.42 0.14
C VAL A 56 10.65 -6.86 0.42
N ASP A 57 11.41 -5.97 1.07
CA ASP A 57 12.78 -6.28 1.49
C ASP A 57 13.64 -6.78 0.32
N GLY A 58 13.54 -6.11 -0.83
CA GLY A 58 14.31 -6.43 -2.04
C GLY A 58 13.77 -7.61 -2.83
N LYS A 59 12.70 -8.26 -2.40
CA LYS A 59 12.11 -9.40 -3.10
C LYS A 59 10.82 -8.98 -3.80
N LYS A 60 10.65 -9.41 -5.05
CA LYS A 60 9.47 -9.15 -5.85
C LYS A 60 8.59 -10.39 -5.90
N SER A 61 7.28 -10.21 -5.80
CA SER A 61 6.33 -11.30 -5.99
C SER A 61 5.03 -10.77 -6.58
N LEU A 62 4.33 -11.63 -7.30
CA LEU A 62 2.99 -11.31 -7.80
C LEU A 62 1.97 -11.84 -6.80
N VAL A 63 1.00 -10.99 -6.45
CA VAL A 63 -0.11 -11.36 -5.58
C VAL A 63 -1.38 -11.17 -6.38
N ILE A 64 -2.13 -12.23 -6.56
CA ILE A 64 -3.36 -12.20 -7.37
C ILE A 64 -4.60 -12.14 -6.48
N GLU A 65 -5.77 -12.06 -7.10
CA GLU A 65 -7.04 -11.95 -6.37
C GLU A 65 -7.19 -13.04 -5.32
N ASN A 66 -7.67 -12.66 -4.15
CA ASN A 66 -7.85 -13.50 -2.96
C ASN A 66 -6.54 -13.90 -2.27
N GLN A 67 -5.40 -13.45 -2.77
CA GLN A 67 -4.12 -13.64 -2.08
C GLN A 67 -3.78 -12.42 -1.25
N SER A 68 -2.87 -12.60 -0.31
CA SER A 68 -2.45 -11.53 0.59
C SER A 68 -0.96 -11.58 0.85
N THR A 69 -0.42 -10.46 1.34
CA THR A 69 0.98 -10.36 1.70
C THR A 69 1.13 -9.55 2.98
N TYR A 70 2.21 -9.81 3.71
CA TYR A 70 2.53 -9.13 4.96
C TYR A 70 3.73 -8.22 4.77
N ILE A 71 3.62 -6.97 5.26
CA ILE A 71 4.69 -5.98 5.23
C ILE A 71 5.13 -5.72 6.66
N PRO A 72 6.30 -6.21 7.08
CA PRO A 72 6.80 -5.98 8.44
C PRO A 72 7.12 -4.50 8.71
N VAL A 73 7.13 -4.15 9.99
CA VAL A 73 7.57 -2.82 10.44
C VAL A 73 9.02 -2.58 9.99
N GLY A 74 9.29 -1.38 9.47
CA GLY A 74 10.63 -0.95 9.12
C GLY A 74 11.20 -1.50 7.82
N VAL A 75 10.44 -2.33 7.11
CA VAL A 75 10.90 -2.96 5.87
C VAL A 75 10.52 -2.11 4.67
N LYS A 76 11.48 -1.91 3.76
CA LYS A 76 11.21 -1.20 2.51
C LYS A 76 10.27 -2.02 1.63
N HIS A 77 9.25 -1.34 1.11
CA HIS A 77 8.24 -2.00 0.28
C HIS A 77 7.68 -1.06 -0.77
N ARG A 78 7.10 -1.64 -1.82
CA ARG A 78 6.45 -0.90 -2.90
C ARG A 78 5.30 -1.75 -3.46
N LEU A 79 4.20 -1.08 -3.79
CA LEU A 79 3.05 -1.65 -4.46
C LEU A 79 3.02 -1.11 -5.89
N THR A 80 2.94 -2.01 -6.87
CA THR A 80 2.86 -1.66 -8.29
C THR A 80 1.69 -2.40 -8.93
N ASN A 81 0.97 -1.71 -9.80
CA ASN A 81 -0.02 -2.33 -10.66
C ASN A 81 0.62 -2.60 -12.03
N PRO A 82 1.06 -3.84 -12.32
CA PRO A 82 1.70 -4.15 -13.60
C PRO A 82 0.71 -4.42 -14.72
N GLY A 83 -0.59 -4.43 -14.41
CA GLY A 83 -1.64 -4.84 -15.34
C GLY A 83 -2.26 -3.69 -16.10
N LYS A 84 -3.37 -4.00 -16.77
CA LYS A 84 -4.09 -3.06 -17.63
C LYS A 84 -5.45 -2.66 -17.05
N ILE A 85 -5.82 -3.21 -15.90
CA ILE A 85 -7.04 -2.85 -15.18
C ILE A 85 -6.66 -2.25 -13.82
N PRO A 86 -7.55 -1.51 -13.16
CA PRO A 86 -7.26 -1.01 -11.81
C PRO A 86 -6.96 -2.16 -10.85
N LEU A 87 -6.00 -1.92 -9.96
CA LEU A 87 -5.67 -2.83 -8.87
C LEU A 87 -6.34 -2.30 -7.61
N LYS A 88 -7.10 -3.13 -6.93
CA LYS A 88 -7.71 -2.75 -5.67
C LYS A 88 -7.29 -3.69 -4.57
N ILE A 89 -6.82 -3.13 -3.47
CA ILE A 89 -6.42 -3.89 -2.28
C ILE A 89 -7.13 -3.37 -1.05
N ILE A 90 -7.28 -4.26 -0.07
CA ILE A 90 -7.67 -3.87 1.28
C ILE A 90 -6.41 -3.96 2.13
N GLU A 91 -6.06 -2.86 2.78
CA GLU A 91 -4.87 -2.76 3.61
C GLU A 91 -5.29 -2.66 5.07
N VAL A 92 -4.70 -3.50 5.90
CA VAL A 92 -4.85 -3.40 7.35
C VAL A 92 -3.51 -2.93 7.92
N GLN A 93 -3.51 -1.75 8.53
CA GLN A 93 -2.36 -1.21 9.25
C GLN A 93 -2.52 -1.56 10.73
N SER A 94 -1.44 -2.00 11.36
CA SER A 94 -1.44 -2.36 12.78
C SER A 94 -0.18 -1.82 13.45
N GLY A 95 -0.34 -1.09 14.54
CA GLY A 95 0.81 -0.54 15.24
C GLY A 95 0.43 0.50 16.29
N ALA A 96 1.47 1.05 16.93
CA ALA A 96 1.30 2.01 18.01
C ALA A 96 0.98 3.42 17.50
N TYR A 97 1.37 3.73 16.27
CA TYR A 97 1.14 5.03 15.66
C TYR A 97 0.76 4.85 14.19
N LEU A 98 -0.36 5.41 13.78
CA LEU A 98 -0.93 5.20 12.43
C LEU A 98 -1.04 6.50 11.62
N GLY A 99 -0.31 7.55 12.00
CA GLY A 99 -0.32 8.82 11.26
C GLY A 99 0.27 8.68 9.86
N GLU A 100 -0.25 9.44 8.92
CA GLU A 100 0.20 9.41 7.52
C GLU A 100 1.62 9.97 7.36
N ASP A 101 2.15 10.65 8.37
CA ASP A 101 3.52 11.15 8.39
C ASP A 101 4.55 10.07 8.80
N ASP A 102 4.10 8.87 9.18
CA ASP A 102 5.00 7.74 9.45
C ASP A 102 5.38 7.08 8.13
N ILE A 103 6.18 7.80 7.33
CA ILE A 103 6.62 7.32 6.03
C ILE A 103 7.98 7.91 5.69
N GLU A 104 8.85 7.08 5.15
CA GLU A 104 10.11 7.50 4.55
C GLU A 104 10.11 6.98 3.11
N ARG A 105 10.23 7.89 2.14
CA ARG A 105 10.24 7.55 0.71
C ARG A 105 11.67 7.51 0.20
N PHE A 106 12.00 6.45 -0.56
CA PHE A 106 13.34 6.23 -1.10
C PHE A 106 13.39 6.45 -2.61
N ASP A 107 12.30 6.14 -3.31
CA ASP A 107 12.22 6.21 -4.76
C ASP A 107 10.76 6.45 -5.09
N ASP A 108 10.46 7.61 -5.66
CA ASP A 108 9.08 8.03 -5.94
C ASP A 108 9.02 8.61 -7.34
N ASP A 109 8.29 7.93 -8.22
CA ASP A 109 8.12 8.33 -9.63
C ASP A 109 7.48 9.72 -9.76
N TYR A 110 6.90 10.25 -8.70
CA TYR A 110 6.15 11.51 -8.70
C TYR A 110 6.91 12.66 -8.05
N GLY A 111 8.18 12.45 -7.66
CA GLY A 111 9.03 13.51 -7.11
C GLY A 111 8.73 13.93 -5.68
N ARG A 112 7.91 13.19 -4.96
CA ARG A 112 7.66 13.45 -3.53
C ARG A 112 8.79 12.84 -2.70
N SER A 113 9.12 13.40 -1.59
CA SER A 113 10.16 12.83 -0.74
C SER A 113 9.78 12.85 0.72
#